data_8e590386f0e27a6d74259ed2e7b108ad
#
_entry.id   8e590386f0e27a6d74259ed2e7b108ad
#
_cell.length_a   1.000
_cell.length_b   1.000
_cell.length_c   1.000
_cell.angle_alpha   90.00
_cell.angle_beta   90.00
_cell.angle_gamma   90.00
#
_symmetry.space_group_name_H-M   'P 1'
#
loop_
_entity.id
_entity.type
_entity.pdbx_description
1 polymer ?
#
loop_
_entity_poly.entity_id
_entity_poly.type
_entity_poly.pdbx_seq_one_letter_code
_entity_poly.pdbx_strand_id
1 'polypeptide(L)'
;MKTWKLIVLVAALLVIVILGAVGGRWYAGNRKPNFTGKADLYVRPQMTVDEVLAQIPDSIVINHRNLIHVVRNGLIDSDLKPGHYVVEKNKPSVYVVRMLKNGWQSPVNLVLSGTMRQKGRIARKIANQMMLDSAEVADALNDSSLLASYGFIPSDVFSLIIPDTYQVYWTASMKDILDKQKAAYDAFWTDENLAKAEAQGLTPKQVSIVASIVKSESNYAPEYSSIAGG
;
A
#
# COMPACT_ATOMS: atom_id res chain seq x y z
N MET A 1 44.12 51.35 15.39
CA MET A 1 42.81 51.06 16.04
C MET A 1 41.59 51.08 15.09
N LYS A 2 41.61 51.86 13.99
CA LYS A 2 40.46 51.86 13.02
C LYS A 2 40.34 50.61 12.16
N THR A 3 41.44 50.05 11.65
CA THR A 3 41.45 48.87 10.76
C THR A 3 40.94 47.60 11.43
N TRP A 4 41.26 47.35 12.70
CA TRP A 4 40.77 46.19 13.45
C TRP A 4 39.29 46.21 13.67
N LYS A 5 38.72 47.39 14.00
CA LYS A 5 37.28 47.55 14.14
C LYS A 5 36.53 47.26 12.82
N LEU A 6 37.11 47.65 11.67
CA LEU A 6 36.56 47.37 10.36
C LEU A 6 36.61 45.86 10.06
N ILE A 7 37.68 45.18 10.37
CA ILE A 7 37.80 43.72 10.20
C ILE A 7 36.78 42.99 11.03
N VAL A 8 36.62 43.36 12.30
CA VAL A 8 35.59 42.76 13.20
C VAL A 8 34.19 42.98 12.65
N LEU A 9 33.88 44.16 12.14
CA LEU A 9 32.58 44.49 11.59
C LEU A 9 32.29 43.69 10.31
N VAL A 10 33.26 43.54 9.41
CA VAL A 10 33.12 42.73 8.22
C VAL A 10 32.95 41.24 8.57
N ALA A 11 33.71 40.74 9.55
CA ALA A 11 33.57 39.35 10.02
C ALA A 11 32.19 39.11 10.63
N ALA A 12 31.68 40.05 11.44
CA ALA A 12 30.34 39.97 12.01
C ALA A 12 29.21 39.94 10.92
N LEU A 13 29.34 40.81 9.91
CA LEU A 13 28.46 40.83 8.76
C LEU A 13 28.45 39.51 8.00
N LEU A 14 29.64 38.93 7.74
CA LEU A 14 29.77 37.63 7.08
C LEU A 14 29.08 36.51 7.90
N VAL A 15 29.26 36.50 9.22
CA VAL A 15 28.60 35.54 10.11
C VAL A 15 27.08 35.68 10.03
N ILE A 16 26.54 36.91 10.06
CA ILE A 16 25.11 37.16 9.93
C ILE A 16 24.56 36.67 8.59
N VAL A 17 25.28 36.93 7.50
CA VAL A 17 24.90 36.45 6.15
C VAL A 17 24.87 34.91 6.09
N ILE A 18 25.92 34.27 6.64
CA ILE A 18 26.02 32.80 6.68
C ILE A 18 24.86 32.23 7.53
N LEU A 19 24.61 32.77 8.74
CA LEU A 19 23.52 32.33 9.59
C LEU A 19 22.15 32.52 8.92
N GLY A 20 21.97 33.66 8.24
CA GLY A 20 20.75 33.93 7.45
C GLY A 20 20.56 32.95 6.31
N ALA A 21 21.63 32.62 5.58
CA ALA A 21 21.58 31.64 4.49
C ALA A 21 21.30 30.22 4.99
N VAL A 22 21.97 29.79 6.05
CA VAL A 22 21.74 28.48 6.69
C VAL A 22 20.33 28.38 7.25
N GLY A 23 19.89 29.38 8.00
CA GLY A 23 18.52 29.44 8.57
C GLY A 23 17.44 29.48 7.51
N GLY A 24 17.65 30.25 6.43
CA GLY A 24 16.73 30.30 5.29
C GLY A 24 16.62 28.97 4.55
N ARG A 25 17.73 28.26 4.35
CA ARG A 25 17.72 26.91 3.75
C ARG A 25 17.05 25.90 4.65
N TRP A 26 17.34 25.95 5.95
CA TRP A 26 16.67 25.08 6.92
C TRP A 26 15.16 25.32 6.94
N TYR A 27 14.71 26.57 6.99
CA TYR A 27 13.29 26.92 6.94
C TYR A 27 12.63 26.44 5.65
N ALA A 28 13.26 26.65 4.50
CA ALA A 28 12.75 26.22 3.21
C ALA A 28 12.57 24.69 3.13
N GLY A 29 13.49 23.92 3.69
CA GLY A 29 13.38 22.46 3.70
C GLY A 29 12.39 21.88 4.71
N ASN A 30 12.27 22.54 5.88
CA ASN A 30 11.54 21.97 7.01
C ASN A 30 10.12 22.53 7.20
N ARG A 31 9.83 23.72 6.68
CA ARG A 31 8.56 24.42 6.91
C ARG A 31 7.85 24.87 5.65
N LYS A 32 8.59 25.30 4.63
CA LYS A 32 7.98 25.80 3.40
C LYS A 32 7.41 24.65 2.58
N PRO A 33 6.14 24.72 2.14
CA PRO A 33 5.57 23.74 1.21
C PRO A 33 6.41 23.61 -0.05
N ASN A 34 6.63 22.36 -0.51
CA ASN A 34 7.40 22.08 -1.72
C ASN A 34 6.67 21.20 -2.73
N PHE A 35 5.42 20.79 -2.44
CA PHE A 35 4.61 19.97 -3.34
C PHE A 35 3.29 20.64 -3.67
N THR A 36 2.92 20.65 -4.96
CA THR A 36 1.64 21.18 -5.49
C THR A 36 0.60 20.10 -5.71
N GLY A 37 0.99 18.82 -5.70
CA GLY A 37 0.16 17.65 -5.95
C GLY A 37 0.48 16.50 -5.01
N LYS A 38 -0.06 15.32 -5.34
CA LYS A 38 0.22 14.05 -4.68
C LYS A 38 1.11 13.18 -5.56
N ALA A 39 1.93 12.32 -4.92
CA ALA A 39 2.68 11.27 -5.59
C ALA A 39 2.67 10.01 -4.74
N ASP A 40 2.50 8.85 -5.39
CA ASP A 40 2.64 7.54 -4.79
C ASP A 40 4.07 7.06 -4.98
N LEU A 41 4.70 6.61 -3.88
CA LEU A 41 6.06 6.07 -3.87
C LEU A 41 5.99 4.61 -3.42
N TYR A 42 6.56 3.72 -4.22
CA TYR A 42 6.67 2.30 -3.91
C TYR A 42 8.12 1.96 -3.63
N VAL A 43 8.46 1.76 -2.36
CA VAL A 43 9.81 1.42 -1.92
C VAL A 43 9.93 -0.09 -1.78
N ARG A 44 10.76 -0.70 -2.62
CA ARG A 44 11.12 -2.11 -2.55
C ARG A 44 12.40 -2.30 -1.73
N PRO A 45 12.65 -3.52 -1.21
CA PRO A 45 13.96 -3.84 -0.65
C PRO A 45 15.10 -3.49 -1.62
N GLN A 46 16.22 -2.98 -1.10
CA GLN A 46 17.44 -2.64 -1.85
C GLN A 46 17.33 -1.44 -2.82
N MET A 47 16.20 -0.72 -2.85
CA MET A 47 16.14 0.53 -3.60
C MET A 47 17.03 1.60 -2.97
N THR A 48 17.60 2.45 -3.83
CA THR A 48 18.35 3.63 -3.44
C THR A 48 17.45 4.85 -3.21
N VAL A 49 17.94 5.81 -2.45
CA VAL A 49 17.25 7.09 -2.23
C VAL A 49 16.97 7.81 -3.56
N ASP A 50 17.89 7.73 -4.52
CA ASP A 50 17.71 8.37 -5.82
C ASP A 50 16.63 7.69 -6.68
N GLU A 51 16.50 6.37 -6.63
CA GLU A 51 15.41 5.64 -7.29
C GLU A 51 14.04 5.98 -6.70
N VAL A 52 13.96 6.18 -5.39
CA VAL A 52 12.72 6.63 -4.74
C VAL A 52 12.39 8.07 -5.12
N LEU A 53 13.37 8.98 -5.14
CA LEU A 53 13.17 10.35 -5.59
C LEU A 53 12.70 10.45 -7.04
N ALA A 54 13.21 9.57 -7.91
CA ALA A 54 12.81 9.53 -9.33
C ALA A 54 11.32 9.18 -9.54
N GLN A 55 10.64 8.62 -8.55
CA GLN A 55 9.19 8.37 -8.61
C GLN A 55 8.34 9.63 -8.37
N ILE A 56 8.94 10.72 -7.87
CA ILE A 56 8.22 11.97 -7.63
C ILE A 56 8.18 12.77 -8.95
N PRO A 57 6.98 13.01 -9.53
CA PRO A 57 6.88 13.77 -10.78
C PRO A 57 7.40 15.20 -10.62
N ASP A 58 8.24 15.62 -11.54
CA ASP A 58 8.80 16.99 -11.55
C ASP A 58 7.72 18.07 -11.54
N SER A 59 6.59 17.81 -12.18
CA SER A 59 5.46 18.74 -12.30
C SER A 59 4.82 19.14 -10.97
N ILE A 60 4.99 18.35 -9.92
CA ILE A 60 4.44 18.65 -8.60
C ILE A 60 5.44 19.26 -7.61
N VAL A 61 6.71 19.35 -7.99
CA VAL A 61 7.79 19.86 -7.12
C VAL A 61 8.05 21.34 -7.41
N ILE A 62 7.92 22.20 -6.39
CA ILE A 62 8.15 23.64 -6.50
C ILE A 62 9.66 23.95 -6.60
N ASN A 63 10.47 23.28 -5.80
CA ASN A 63 11.91 23.51 -5.73
C ASN A 63 12.67 22.18 -5.65
N HIS A 64 13.09 21.67 -6.81
CA HIS A 64 13.84 20.41 -6.97
C HIS A 64 15.17 20.40 -6.22
N ARG A 65 15.94 21.51 -6.28
CA ARG A 65 17.23 21.60 -5.59
C ARG A 65 17.05 21.46 -4.07
N ASN A 66 15.98 22.05 -3.52
CA ASN A 66 15.67 21.92 -2.11
C ASN A 66 15.29 20.48 -1.78
N LEU A 67 14.42 19.84 -2.57
CA LEU A 67 14.00 18.44 -2.37
C LEU A 67 15.23 17.51 -2.33
N ILE A 68 16.04 17.54 -3.39
CA ILE A 68 17.24 16.68 -3.51
C ILE A 68 18.20 16.92 -2.35
N HIS A 69 18.46 18.21 -2.01
CA HIS A 69 19.36 18.55 -0.92
C HIS A 69 18.86 18.03 0.44
N VAL A 70 17.57 18.22 0.75
CA VAL A 70 16.98 17.80 2.03
C VAL A 70 16.94 16.28 2.13
N VAL A 71 16.55 15.60 1.06
CA VAL A 71 16.40 14.13 1.09
C VAL A 71 17.76 13.44 1.15
N ARG A 72 18.73 13.83 0.30
CA ARG A 72 20.08 13.23 0.31
C ARG A 72 20.88 13.51 1.59
N ASN A 73 20.59 14.61 2.30
CA ASN A 73 21.23 14.88 3.60
C ASN A 73 20.48 14.25 4.78
N GLY A 74 19.23 13.87 4.60
CA GLY A 74 18.38 13.32 5.66
C GLY A 74 18.20 11.81 5.62
N LEU A 75 18.53 11.15 4.50
CA LEU A 75 18.37 9.72 4.27
C LEU A 75 19.62 9.11 3.65
N ILE A 76 19.93 7.90 4.05
CA ILE A 76 20.80 6.95 3.34
C ILE A 76 19.97 5.74 2.92
N ASP A 77 20.44 4.94 1.98
CA ASP A 77 19.69 3.82 1.42
C ASP A 77 19.21 2.82 2.49
N SER A 78 20.03 2.60 3.52
CA SER A 78 19.68 1.73 4.66
C SER A 78 18.58 2.28 5.59
N ASP A 79 18.23 3.56 5.49
CA ASP A 79 17.10 4.15 6.23
C ASP A 79 15.74 3.84 5.57
N LEU A 80 15.76 3.45 4.28
CA LEU A 80 14.53 3.20 3.52
C LEU A 80 13.82 1.96 4.03
N LYS A 81 12.57 2.11 4.39
CA LYS A 81 11.70 0.99 4.76
C LYS A 81 10.80 0.64 3.57
N PRO A 82 10.75 -0.65 3.15
CA PRO A 82 9.82 -1.07 2.10
C PRO A 82 8.38 -0.69 2.42
N GLY A 83 7.64 -0.23 1.42
CA GLY A 83 6.26 0.18 1.62
C GLY A 83 5.71 1.05 0.50
N HIS A 84 4.42 1.31 0.57
CA HIS A 84 3.74 2.33 -0.21
C HIS A 84 3.59 3.60 0.62
N TYR A 85 3.98 4.73 0.05
CA TYR A 85 3.97 6.03 0.71
C TYR A 85 3.33 7.08 -0.19
N VAL A 86 2.62 8.04 0.40
CA VAL A 86 1.97 9.12 -0.35
C VAL A 86 2.58 10.45 0.05
N VAL A 87 3.27 11.09 -0.89
CA VAL A 87 3.65 12.49 -0.76
C VAL A 87 2.40 13.33 -0.97
N GLU A 88 2.03 14.12 0.01
CA GLU A 88 0.83 14.96 -0.06
C GLU A 88 1.14 16.39 -0.49
N LYS A 89 0.14 17.03 -1.10
CA LYS A 89 0.17 18.47 -1.40
C LYS A 89 0.47 19.29 -0.14
N ASN A 90 1.16 20.43 -0.34
CA ASN A 90 1.50 21.39 0.69
C ASN A 90 2.44 20.89 1.80
N LYS A 91 3.10 19.73 1.61
CA LYS A 91 4.12 19.26 2.55
C LYS A 91 5.51 19.84 2.22
N PRO A 92 6.37 20.06 3.22
CA PRO A 92 7.77 20.46 3.00
C PRO A 92 8.61 19.26 2.58
N SER A 93 9.80 19.49 2.00
CA SER A 93 10.71 18.43 1.56
C SER A 93 11.10 17.45 2.67
N VAL A 94 11.27 17.92 3.91
CA VAL A 94 11.59 17.06 5.07
C VAL A 94 10.50 16.02 5.38
N TYR A 95 9.27 16.25 4.91
CA TYR A 95 8.19 15.28 5.07
C TYR A 95 8.53 13.94 4.41
N VAL A 96 9.14 13.98 3.22
CA VAL A 96 9.61 12.78 2.52
C VAL A 96 10.63 12.01 3.37
N VAL A 97 11.61 12.72 3.95
CA VAL A 97 12.61 12.12 4.84
C VAL A 97 11.95 11.41 6.02
N ARG A 98 11.05 12.10 6.71
CA ARG A 98 10.38 11.56 7.90
C ARG A 98 9.51 10.36 7.57
N MET A 99 8.75 10.46 6.48
CA MET A 99 7.85 9.42 6.02
C MET A 99 8.59 8.12 5.71
N LEU A 100 9.67 8.21 4.93
CA LEU A 100 10.47 7.04 4.52
C LEU A 100 11.27 6.45 5.69
N LYS A 101 11.90 7.30 6.50
CA LYS A 101 12.71 6.86 7.65
C LYS A 101 11.87 6.23 8.75
N ASN A 102 10.69 6.76 9.03
CA ASN A 102 9.81 6.24 10.08
C ASN A 102 8.88 5.12 9.58
N GLY A 103 8.80 4.90 8.25
CA GLY A 103 7.93 3.88 7.69
C GLY A 103 6.44 4.24 7.81
N TRP A 104 6.07 5.51 7.57
CA TRP A 104 4.67 5.95 7.58
C TRP A 104 3.96 5.51 6.30
N GLN A 105 3.79 4.20 6.17
CA GLN A 105 3.12 3.63 5.01
C GLN A 105 1.67 4.09 4.90
N SER A 106 1.22 4.27 3.66
CA SER A 106 -0.19 4.46 3.32
C SER A 106 -0.77 3.14 2.84
N PRO A 107 -1.99 2.75 3.26
CA PRO A 107 -2.62 1.54 2.75
C PRO A 107 -2.93 1.67 1.26
N VAL A 108 -2.97 0.52 0.58
CA VAL A 108 -3.45 0.37 -0.79
C VAL A 108 -4.78 -0.37 -0.81
N ASN A 109 -5.54 -0.21 -1.88
CA ASN A 109 -6.76 -0.96 -2.11
C ASN A 109 -6.43 -2.25 -2.86
N LEU A 110 -6.49 -3.38 -2.18
CA LEU A 110 -6.43 -4.70 -2.80
C LEU A 110 -7.84 -5.07 -3.30
N VAL A 111 -8.03 -5.04 -4.61
CA VAL A 111 -9.30 -5.36 -5.25
C VAL A 111 -9.34 -6.84 -5.61
N LEU A 112 -10.15 -7.62 -4.91
CA LEU A 112 -10.43 -9.03 -5.18
C LEU A 112 -11.84 -9.16 -5.76
N SER A 113 -12.00 -8.93 -7.06
CA SER A 113 -13.28 -8.99 -7.77
C SER A 113 -13.12 -9.59 -9.16
N GLY A 114 -14.25 -9.94 -9.79
CA GLY A 114 -14.28 -10.55 -11.13
C GLY A 114 -14.07 -12.07 -11.11
N THR A 115 -13.77 -12.64 -12.27
CA THR A 115 -13.66 -14.11 -12.42
C THR A 115 -12.35 -14.64 -11.82
N MET A 116 -12.45 -15.28 -10.66
CA MET A 116 -11.33 -15.86 -9.91
C MET A 116 -11.45 -17.39 -9.82
N ARG A 117 -11.53 -18.07 -10.95
CA ARG A 117 -11.75 -19.54 -11.03
C ARG A 117 -10.46 -20.37 -10.96
N GLN A 118 -9.30 -19.73 -11.00
CA GLN A 118 -7.99 -20.39 -11.01
C GLN A 118 -7.08 -19.71 -10.01
N LYS A 119 -6.39 -20.49 -9.19
CA LYS A 119 -5.42 -19.97 -8.20
C LYS A 119 -4.37 -19.07 -8.86
N GLY A 120 -3.87 -19.45 -10.03
CA GLY A 120 -2.90 -18.63 -10.78
C GLY A 120 -3.46 -17.28 -11.25
N ARG A 121 -4.78 -17.12 -11.43
CA ARG A 121 -5.39 -15.81 -11.70
C ARG A 121 -5.46 -14.96 -10.44
N ILE A 122 -5.82 -15.56 -9.29
CA ILE A 122 -5.80 -14.89 -7.99
C ILE A 122 -4.36 -14.46 -7.66
N ALA A 123 -3.40 -15.36 -7.82
CA ALA A 123 -2.00 -15.10 -7.55
C ALA A 123 -1.48 -13.89 -8.35
N ARG A 124 -1.70 -13.87 -9.66
CA ARG A 124 -1.33 -12.71 -10.49
C ARG A 124 -2.09 -11.44 -10.10
N LYS A 125 -3.38 -11.56 -9.75
CA LYS A 125 -4.20 -10.40 -9.36
C LYS A 125 -3.69 -9.76 -8.07
N ILE A 126 -3.28 -10.54 -7.09
CA ILE A 126 -2.67 -10.06 -5.85
C ILE A 126 -1.29 -9.49 -6.14
N ALA A 127 -0.42 -10.23 -6.83
CA ALA A 127 0.94 -9.82 -7.15
C ALA A 127 1.01 -8.49 -7.95
N ASN A 128 0.03 -8.24 -8.83
CA ASN A 128 -0.03 -6.98 -9.57
C ASN A 128 -0.40 -5.76 -8.71
N GLN A 129 -0.91 -5.96 -7.51
CA GLN A 129 -1.38 -4.90 -6.61
C GLN A 129 -0.53 -4.78 -5.34
N MET A 130 0.27 -5.80 -5.02
CA MET A 130 1.03 -5.92 -3.77
C MET A 130 2.53 -6.08 -4.05
N MET A 131 3.35 -6.04 -3.01
CA MET A 131 4.78 -6.33 -3.12
C MET A 131 5.07 -7.83 -3.33
N LEU A 132 4.11 -8.69 -2.99
CA LEU A 132 4.20 -10.14 -3.16
C LEU A 132 4.39 -10.54 -4.63
N ASP A 133 5.12 -11.61 -4.89
CA ASP A 133 5.16 -12.20 -6.22
C ASP A 133 4.06 -13.26 -6.43
N SER A 134 3.81 -13.64 -7.69
CA SER A 134 2.74 -14.57 -8.01
C SER A 134 3.03 -16.01 -7.61
N ALA A 135 4.30 -16.40 -7.46
CA ALA A 135 4.69 -17.73 -6.99
C ALA A 135 4.44 -17.86 -5.50
N GLU A 136 4.88 -16.85 -4.72
CA GLU A 136 4.63 -16.78 -3.28
C GLU A 136 3.13 -16.88 -2.95
N VAL A 137 2.30 -16.14 -3.70
CA VAL A 137 0.84 -16.20 -3.52
C VAL A 137 0.28 -17.54 -3.91
N ALA A 138 0.75 -18.14 -5.03
CA ALA A 138 0.29 -19.45 -5.47
C ALA A 138 0.67 -20.55 -4.47
N ASP A 139 1.87 -20.50 -3.91
CA ASP A 139 2.35 -21.45 -2.91
C ASP A 139 1.48 -21.36 -1.63
N ALA A 140 1.18 -20.15 -1.14
CA ALA A 140 0.31 -19.95 0.00
C ALA A 140 -1.12 -20.49 -0.23
N LEU A 141 -1.67 -20.33 -1.45
CA LEU A 141 -2.98 -20.87 -1.81
C LEU A 141 -2.99 -22.41 -2.00
N ASN A 142 -1.82 -23.04 -1.98
CA ASN A 142 -1.64 -24.50 -2.03
C ASN A 142 -1.09 -25.07 -0.72
N ASP A 143 -0.74 -24.25 0.24
CA ASP A 143 -0.22 -24.68 1.54
C ASP A 143 -1.35 -25.20 2.42
N SER A 144 -1.44 -26.53 2.53
CA SER A 144 -2.45 -27.21 3.35
C SER A 144 -2.33 -26.86 4.83
N SER A 145 -1.10 -26.63 5.34
CA SER A 145 -0.86 -26.31 6.76
C SER A 145 -1.36 -24.88 7.07
N LEU A 146 -1.00 -23.93 6.22
CA LEU A 146 -1.47 -22.55 6.35
C LEU A 146 -2.99 -22.48 6.27
N LEU A 147 -3.61 -23.09 5.26
CA LEU A 147 -5.05 -23.05 5.04
C LEU A 147 -5.86 -23.77 6.12
N ALA A 148 -5.32 -24.85 6.70
CA ALA A 148 -5.97 -25.55 7.79
C ALA A 148 -6.19 -24.65 9.02
N SER A 149 -5.30 -23.68 9.27
CA SER A 149 -5.47 -22.71 10.36
C SER A 149 -6.69 -21.80 10.17
N TYR A 150 -7.21 -21.68 8.96
CA TYR A 150 -8.42 -20.94 8.60
C TYR A 150 -9.67 -21.84 8.43
N GLY A 151 -9.51 -23.18 8.58
CA GLY A 151 -10.57 -24.14 8.36
C GLY A 151 -10.82 -24.51 6.89
N PHE A 152 -9.80 -24.33 6.04
CA PHE A 152 -9.84 -24.59 4.60
C PHE A 152 -8.73 -25.52 4.16
N ILE A 153 -8.87 -26.07 2.95
CA ILE A 153 -7.87 -26.86 2.26
C ILE A 153 -7.66 -26.29 0.86
N PRO A 154 -6.57 -26.65 0.15
CA PRO A 154 -6.29 -26.11 -1.19
C PRO A 154 -7.43 -26.25 -2.22
N SER A 155 -8.28 -27.27 -2.11
CA SER A 155 -9.39 -27.49 -3.05
C SER A 155 -10.59 -26.57 -2.80
N ASP A 156 -10.79 -26.05 -1.59
CA ASP A 156 -11.91 -25.21 -1.22
C ASP A 156 -11.55 -23.76 -0.85
N VAL A 157 -10.28 -23.37 -1.01
CA VAL A 157 -9.76 -22.03 -0.68
C VAL A 157 -10.53 -20.89 -1.37
N PHE A 158 -11.12 -21.14 -2.53
CA PHE A 158 -11.95 -20.13 -3.22
C PHE A 158 -13.16 -19.70 -2.39
N SER A 159 -13.70 -20.59 -1.56
CA SER A 159 -14.84 -20.27 -0.69
C SER A 159 -14.46 -19.31 0.44
N LEU A 160 -13.19 -19.23 0.80
CA LEU A 160 -12.65 -18.24 1.76
C LEU A 160 -12.58 -16.83 1.18
N ILE A 161 -12.37 -16.73 -0.15
CA ILE A 161 -12.12 -15.44 -0.80
C ILE A 161 -13.44 -14.75 -1.09
N ILE A 162 -13.75 -13.75 -0.31
CA ILE A 162 -14.92 -12.89 -0.52
C ILE A 162 -14.53 -11.75 -1.50
N PRO A 163 -15.21 -11.64 -2.64
CA PRO A 163 -14.95 -10.57 -3.60
C PRO A 163 -15.30 -9.20 -3.03
N ASP A 164 -14.29 -8.36 -2.80
CA ASP A 164 -14.44 -6.98 -2.30
C ASP A 164 -13.13 -6.19 -2.53
N THR A 165 -13.10 -4.96 -2.04
CA THR A 165 -11.91 -4.10 -1.98
C THR A 165 -11.43 -4.00 -0.54
N TYR A 166 -10.20 -4.45 -0.30
CA TYR A 166 -9.60 -4.52 1.03
C TYR A 166 -8.49 -3.48 1.18
N GLN A 167 -8.55 -2.68 2.24
CA GLN A 167 -7.42 -1.82 2.61
C GLN A 167 -6.36 -2.64 3.34
N VAL A 168 -5.17 -2.70 2.75
CA VAL A 168 -3.99 -3.41 3.29
C VAL A 168 -2.73 -2.57 3.06
N TYR A 169 -1.67 -2.82 3.82
CA TYR A 169 -0.36 -2.27 3.44
C TYR A 169 0.17 -3.01 2.21
N TRP A 170 0.81 -2.29 1.32
CA TRP A 170 1.39 -2.86 0.10
C TRP A 170 2.39 -3.99 0.37
N THR A 171 3.02 -3.98 1.54
CA THR A 171 3.96 -4.99 2.04
C THR A 171 3.29 -6.11 2.84
N ALA A 172 1.94 -6.16 2.88
CA ALA A 172 1.24 -7.20 3.63
C ALA A 172 1.59 -8.59 3.11
N SER A 173 1.80 -9.52 4.03
CA SER A 173 2.07 -10.93 3.74
C SER A 173 0.80 -11.64 3.26
N MET A 174 0.95 -12.84 2.69
CA MET A 174 -0.21 -13.70 2.38
C MET A 174 -1.03 -14.03 3.62
N LYS A 175 -0.37 -14.18 4.79
CA LYS A 175 -1.10 -14.38 6.05
C LYS A 175 -2.00 -13.19 6.36
N ASP A 176 -1.50 -11.95 6.24
CA ASP A 176 -2.31 -10.74 6.51
C ASP A 176 -3.50 -10.65 5.56
N ILE A 177 -3.32 -11.04 4.29
CA ILE A 177 -4.40 -11.09 3.30
C ILE A 177 -5.43 -12.16 3.67
N LEU A 178 -4.98 -13.36 4.05
CA LEU A 178 -5.87 -14.45 4.46
C LEU A 178 -6.62 -14.11 5.76
N ASP A 179 -5.98 -13.44 6.71
CA ASP A 179 -6.63 -12.93 7.93
C ASP A 179 -7.78 -11.96 7.58
N LYS A 180 -7.56 -11.06 6.60
CA LYS A 180 -8.60 -10.16 6.08
C LYS A 180 -9.74 -10.94 5.40
N GLN A 181 -9.39 -11.94 4.60
CA GLN A 181 -10.39 -12.79 3.93
C GLN A 181 -11.21 -13.59 4.95
N LYS A 182 -10.56 -14.13 5.98
CA LYS A 182 -11.27 -14.86 7.04
C LYS A 182 -12.21 -13.95 7.83
N ALA A 183 -11.78 -12.75 8.16
CA ALA A 183 -12.64 -11.78 8.82
C ALA A 183 -13.85 -11.39 7.95
N ALA A 184 -13.67 -11.21 6.64
CA ALA A 184 -14.76 -10.93 5.71
C ALA A 184 -15.70 -12.14 5.56
N TYR A 185 -15.14 -13.36 5.50
CA TYR A 185 -15.89 -14.61 5.47
C TYR A 185 -16.78 -14.76 6.72
N ASP A 186 -16.19 -14.56 7.91
CA ASP A 186 -16.93 -14.68 9.17
C ASP A 186 -17.99 -13.58 9.31
N ALA A 187 -17.74 -12.38 8.85
CA ALA A 187 -18.71 -11.30 8.84
C ALA A 187 -19.88 -11.55 7.87
N PHE A 188 -19.63 -12.26 6.77
CA PHE A 188 -20.70 -12.66 5.82
C PHE A 188 -21.55 -13.80 6.37
N TRP A 189 -20.95 -14.79 7.03
CA TRP A 189 -21.64 -15.97 7.55
C TRP A 189 -22.21 -15.72 8.94
N THR A 190 -23.18 -14.79 9.05
CA THR A 190 -23.99 -14.55 10.24
C THR A 190 -24.92 -15.74 10.54
N ASP A 191 -25.44 -15.82 11.77
CA ASP A 191 -26.45 -16.86 12.14
C ASP A 191 -27.61 -16.88 11.15
N GLU A 192 -28.05 -15.71 10.67
CA GLU A 192 -29.13 -15.61 9.68
C GLU A 192 -28.72 -16.24 8.34
N ASN A 193 -27.50 -15.97 7.84
CA ASN A 193 -27.04 -16.53 6.58
C ASN A 193 -26.74 -18.02 6.70
N LEU A 194 -26.25 -18.48 7.84
CA LEU A 194 -26.07 -19.89 8.15
C LEU A 194 -27.43 -20.64 8.15
N ALA A 195 -28.45 -20.10 8.82
CA ALA A 195 -29.79 -20.69 8.83
C ALA A 195 -30.40 -20.76 7.41
N LYS A 196 -30.19 -19.74 6.58
CA LYS A 196 -30.63 -19.77 5.16
C LYS A 196 -29.93 -20.87 4.35
N ALA A 197 -28.64 -21.07 4.54
CA ALA A 197 -27.88 -22.12 3.88
C ALA A 197 -28.38 -23.52 4.33
N GLU A 198 -28.55 -23.70 5.65
CA GLU A 198 -29.05 -24.94 6.24
C GLU A 198 -30.44 -25.30 5.74
N ALA A 199 -31.37 -24.32 5.64
CA ALA A 199 -32.71 -24.50 5.07
C ALA A 199 -32.71 -25.01 3.62
N GLN A 200 -31.59 -24.78 2.88
CA GLN A 200 -31.35 -25.31 1.53
C GLN A 200 -30.56 -26.63 1.55
N GLY A 201 -30.20 -27.16 2.71
CA GLY A 201 -29.37 -28.35 2.85
C GLY A 201 -27.92 -28.12 2.42
N LEU A 202 -27.44 -26.89 2.42
CA LEU A 202 -26.09 -26.51 1.93
C LEU A 202 -25.21 -26.01 3.08
N THR A 203 -23.93 -26.39 3.00
CA THR A 203 -22.87 -25.78 3.82
C THR A 203 -22.43 -24.44 3.23
N PRO A 204 -21.80 -23.54 4.01
CA PRO A 204 -21.22 -22.30 3.51
C PRO A 204 -20.32 -22.46 2.29
N LYS A 205 -19.48 -23.51 2.26
CA LYS A 205 -18.62 -23.82 1.13
C LYS A 205 -19.40 -24.21 -0.12
N GLN A 206 -20.46 -24.99 0.03
CA GLN A 206 -21.33 -25.39 -1.08
C GLN A 206 -22.11 -24.20 -1.64
N VAL A 207 -22.61 -23.30 -0.78
CA VAL A 207 -23.23 -22.04 -1.23
C VAL A 207 -22.27 -21.19 -2.06
N SER A 208 -21.00 -21.07 -1.64
CA SER A 208 -19.98 -20.35 -2.41
C SER A 208 -19.74 -20.98 -3.78
N ILE A 209 -19.75 -22.32 -3.87
CA ILE A 209 -19.62 -23.05 -5.16
C ILE A 209 -20.83 -22.75 -6.05
N VAL A 210 -22.05 -22.91 -5.54
CA VAL A 210 -23.29 -22.64 -6.30
C VAL A 210 -23.30 -21.18 -6.77
N ALA A 211 -22.99 -20.22 -5.89
CA ALA A 211 -22.91 -18.81 -6.25
C ALA A 211 -21.89 -18.54 -7.38
N SER A 212 -20.75 -19.25 -7.38
CA SER A 212 -19.75 -19.14 -8.43
C SER A 212 -20.23 -19.68 -9.78
N ILE A 213 -21.02 -20.75 -9.79
CA ILE A 213 -21.67 -21.33 -10.98
C ILE A 213 -22.71 -20.34 -11.52
N VAL A 214 -23.64 -19.89 -10.66
CA VAL A 214 -24.68 -18.92 -11.03
C VAL A 214 -24.07 -17.66 -11.64
N LYS A 215 -23.04 -17.10 -10.98
CA LYS A 215 -22.30 -15.93 -11.50
C LYS A 215 -21.62 -16.19 -12.82
N SER A 216 -21.32 -17.45 -13.14
CA SER A 216 -20.67 -17.81 -14.40
C SER A 216 -21.63 -17.91 -15.57
N GLU A 217 -22.89 -18.25 -15.30
CA GLU A 217 -23.93 -18.40 -16.33
C GLU A 217 -24.51 -17.07 -16.77
N SER A 218 -24.62 -16.09 -15.84
CA SER A 218 -25.11 -14.75 -16.17
C SER A 218 -24.36 -13.65 -15.40
N ASN A 219 -24.23 -12.49 -16.05
CA ASN A 219 -23.81 -11.25 -15.39
C ASN A 219 -25.00 -10.37 -14.97
N TYR A 220 -26.21 -10.79 -15.25
CA TYR A 220 -27.44 -10.07 -14.95
C TYR A 220 -28.08 -10.58 -13.66
N ALA A 221 -27.93 -9.79 -12.59
CA ALA A 221 -28.33 -10.19 -11.24
C ALA A 221 -29.81 -10.67 -11.11
N PRO A 222 -30.81 -10.09 -11.82
CA PRO A 222 -32.19 -10.58 -11.76
C PRO A 222 -32.39 -12.05 -12.20
N GLU A 223 -31.46 -12.62 -12.99
CA GLU A 223 -31.55 -14.02 -13.43
C GLU A 223 -30.97 -15.01 -12.41
N TYR A 224 -30.25 -14.54 -11.39
CA TYR A 224 -29.53 -15.42 -10.47
C TYR A 224 -30.45 -16.38 -9.72
N SER A 225 -31.63 -15.92 -9.31
CA SER A 225 -32.60 -16.78 -8.61
C SER A 225 -33.15 -17.90 -9.51
N SER A 226 -33.38 -17.61 -10.78
CA SER A 226 -33.84 -18.62 -11.75
C SER A 226 -32.78 -19.66 -12.06
N ILE A 227 -31.52 -19.20 -12.21
CA ILE A 227 -30.36 -20.09 -12.49
C ILE A 227 -30.04 -20.97 -11.27
N ALA A 228 -30.21 -20.42 -10.04
CA ALA A 228 -29.95 -21.14 -8.81
C ALA A 228 -31.03 -22.18 -8.48
N GLY A 229 -32.27 -22.01 -8.97
CA GLY A 229 -33.41 -22.88 -8.72
C GLY A 229 -33.71 -23.93 -9.78
N GLY A 230 -32.93 -23.92 -10.89
CA GLY A 230 -32.96 -24.95 -11.94
C GLY A 230 -31.93 -26.03 -11.67
#